data_3d7d42d8c638b6414b88b8f24539a982
#
_entry.id   3d7d42d8c638b6414b88b8f24539a982
#
_cell.length_a   1.000
_cell.length_b   1.000
_cell.length_c   1.000
_cell.angle_alpha   90.00
_cell.angle_beta   90.00
_cell.angle_gamma   90.00
#
_symmetry.space_group_name_H-M   'P 1'
#
loop_
_entity.id
_entity.type
_entity.pdbx_description
1 polymer ?
#
loop_
_entity_poly.entity_id
_entity_poly.type
_entity_poly.pdbx_seq_one_letter_code
_entity_poly.pdbx_strand_id
1 'polypeptide(L)'
;MVTGLDALFLEVNNLEESLSFYRDQLGFVLESHNSDAEPPMATVRANALKINLVQQLETMLKRGRGVHFVLGVEDVNALFAKIFAVDNRVSPPRDEGWGGRFISVLDPDNYRLVFVEWNANQPK
;
A
#
# COMPACT_ATOMS: atom_id res chain seq x y z
N MET A 1 -9.49 4.54 25.97
CA MET A 1 -8.30 3.79 25.51
C MET A 1 -8.41 3.50 24.03
N VAL A 2 -7.28 3.57 23.33
CA VAL A 2 -7.24 3.23 21.90
C VAL A 2 -7.51 1.74 21.73
N THR A 3 -8.33 1.38 20.74
CA THR A 3 -8.69 -0.02 20.47
C THR A 3 -7.99 -0.57 19.23
N GLY A 4 -7.32 0.25 18.45
CA GLY A 4 -6.59 -0.17 17.28
C GLY A 4 -6.64 0.86 16.16
N LEU A 5 -6.17 0.46 14.99
CA LEU A 5 -6.22 1.28 13.79
C LEU A 5 -7.47 0.89 12.99
N ASP A 6 -8.44 1.78 12.89
CA ASP A 6 -9.67 1.52 12.13
C ASP A 6 -9.47 1.70 10.63
N ALA A 7 -8.79 2.77 10.25
CA ALA A 7 -8.57 3.08 8.85
C ALA A 7 -7.38 4.01 8.69
N LEU A 8 -6.76 3.96 7.51
CA LEU A 8 -5.84 4.99 7.04
C LEU A 8 -6.61 5.92 6.11
N PHE A 9 -6.35 7.20 6.23
CA PHE A 9 -6.92 8.20 5.33
C PHE A 9 -5.76 8.79 4.53
N LEU A 10 -5.75 8.54 3.22
CA LEU A 10 -4.68 9.02 2.35
C LEU A 10 -5.23 10.03 1.36
N GLU A 11 -4.63 11.21 1.35
CA GLU A 11 -4.89 12.17 0.29
C GLU A 11 -4.05 11.77 -0.93
N VAL A 12 -4.69 11.72 -2.09
CA VAL A 12 -4.07 11.26 -3.33
C VAL A 12 -4.25 12.31 -4.43
N ASN A 13 -3.35 12.34 -5.39
CA ASN A 13 -3.43 13.28 -6.49
C ASN A 13 -4.41 12.84 -7.57
N ASN A 14 -4.49 11.53 -7.81
CA ASN A 14 -5.36 10.97 -8.84
C ASN A 14 -5.97 9.67 -8.33
N LEU A 15 -7.28 9.70 -8.08
CA LEU A 15 -7.98 8.57 -7.49
C LEU A 15 -7.89 7.31 -8.36
N GLU A 16 -8.00 7.45 -9.68
CA GLU A 16 -7.96 6.30 -10.58
C GLU A 16 -6.58 5.63 -10.60
N GLU A 17 -5.51 6.42 -10.55
CA GLU A 17 -4.15 5.86 -10.45
C GLU A 17 -3.97 5.11 -9.12
N SER A 18 -4.50 5.67 -8.04
CA SER A 18 -4.41 5.02 -6.72
C SER A 18 -5.21 3.72 -6.71
N LEU A 19 -6.40 3.69 -7.31
CA LEU A 19 -7.19 2.47 -7.42
C LEU A 19 -6.48 1.41 -8.27
N SER A 20 -5.85 1.83 -9.36
CA SER A 20 -5.06 0.91 -10.17
C SER A 20 -3.94 0.26 -9.35
N PHE A 21 -3.30 1.03 -8.49
CA PHE A 21 -2.24 0.51 -7.63
C PHE A 21 -2.78 -0.40 -6.52
N TYR A 22 -3.70 0.10 -5.71
CA TYR A 22 -4.16 -0.65 -4.53
C TYR A 22 -5.07 -1.81 -4.90
N ARG A 23 -6.01 -1.61 -5.80
CA ARG A 23 -6.95 -2.65 -6.20
C ARG A 23 -6.34 -3.61 -7.21
N ASP A 24 -5.78 -3.09 -8.31
CA ASP A 24 -5.38 -3.94 -9.43
C ASP A 24 -4.02 -4.57 -9.22
N GLN A 25 -3.04 -3.84 -8.69
CA GLN A 25 -1.71 -4.40 -8.43
C GLN A 25 -1.62 -5.13 -7.09
N LEU A 26 -2.16 -4.55 -6.02
CA LEU A 26 -2.02 -5.12 -4.69
C LEU A 26 -3.17 -6.04 -4.28
N GLY A 27 -4.28 -6.03 -5.00
CA GLY A 27 -5.39 -6.93 -4.74
C GLY A 27 -6.31 -6.50 -3.61
N PHE A 28 -6.29 -5.23 -3.21
CA PHE A 28 -7.27 -4.72 -2.26
C PHE A 28 -8.66 -4.80 -2.85
N VAL A 29 -9.65 -5.06 -2.01
CA VAL A 29 -11.06 -5.10 -2.42
C VAL A 29 -11.64 -3.69 -2.36
N LEU A 30 -12.29 -3.26 -3.43
CA LEU A 30 -12.98 -1.98 -3.46
C LEU A 30 -14.31 -2.11 -2.70
N GLU A 31 -14.46 -1.35 -1.60
CA GLU A 31 -15.70 -1.34 -0.81
C GLU A 31 -16.66 -0.27 -1.27
N SER A 32 -16.15 0.91 -1.61
CA SER A 32 -16.96 2.01 -2.08
C SER A 32 -16.16 2.90 -3.01
N HIS A 33 -16.84 3.49 -3.98
CA HIS A 33 -16.22 4.37 -4.96
C HIS A 33 -17.23 5.45 -5.32
N ASN A 34 -16.91 6.69 -5.01
CA ASN A 34 -17.74 7.83 -5.34
C ASN A 34 -16.91 8.87 -6.09
N SER A 35 -16.86 8.70 -7.41
CA SER A 35 -16.11 9.60 -8.29
C SER A 35 -16.80 10.95 -8.48
N ASP A 36 -18.10 11.03 -8.19
CA ASP A 36 -18.89 12.28 -8.31
C ASP A 36 -18.94 13.05 -7.01
N ALA A 37 -18.39 12.50 -5.92
CA ALA A 37 -18.31 13.23 -4.66
C ALA A 37 -17.34 14.41 -4.80
N GLU A 38 -17.46 15.36 -3.90
CA GLU A 38 -16.60 16.53 -3.84
C GLU A 38 -15.93 16.57 -2.48
N PRO A 39 -14.70 16.07 -2.34
CA PRO A 39 -13.82 15.49 -3.38
C PRO A 39 -14.15 14.04 -3.74
N PRO A 40 -13.68 13.56 -4.90
CA PRO A 40 -13.80 12.14 -5.25
C PRO A 40 -13.11 11.25 -4.22
N MET A 41 -13.73 10.11 -3.90
CA MET A 41 -13.20 9.23 -2.86
C MET A 41 -13.52 7.78 -3.13
N ALA A 42 -12.72 6.90 -2.53
CA ALA A 42 -12.93 5.46 -2.56
C ALA A 42 -12.40 4.83 -1.29
N THR A 43 -12.94 3.70 -0.92
CA THR A 43 -12.43 2.89 0.20
C THR A 43 -12.03 1.52 -0.33
N VAL A 44 -10.83 1.11 0.02
CA VAL A 44 -10.29 -0.22 -0.31
C VAL A 44 -9.93 -0.96 0.97
N ARG A 45 -10.01 -2.28 0.92
CA ARG A 45 -9.78 -3.12 2.11
C ARG A 45 -8.92 -4.34 1.77
N ALA A 46 -8.01 -4.67 2.67
CA ALA A 46 -7.27 -5.93 2.68
C ALA A 46 -7.35 -6.49 4.11
N ASN A 47 -8.13 -7.56 4.32
CA ASN A 47 -8.42 -8.10 5.64
C ASN A 47 -8.96 -7.00 6.56
N ALA A 48 -8.31 -6.76 7.70
CA ALA A 48 -8.71 -5.72 8.64
C ALA A 48 -8.22 -4.32 8.25
N LEU A 49 -7.34 -4.20 7.27
CA LEU A 49 -6.81 -2.91 6.86
C LEU A 49 -7.77 -2.22 5.89
N LYS A 50 -8.23 -1.05 6.27
CA LYS A 50 -9.09 -0.20 5.44
C LYS A 50 -8.32 1.08 5.10
N ILE A 51 -8.33 1.45 3.83
CA ILE A 51 -7.72 2.69 3.36
C ILE A 51 -8.79 3.52 2.65
N ASN A 52 -8.98 4.75 3.14
CA ASN A 52 -9.83 5.73 2.49
C ASN A 52 -8.94 6.59 1.60
N LEU A 53 -9.19 6.56 0.31
CA LEU A 53 -8.46 7.33 -0.70
C LEU A 53 -9.31 8.55 -1.07
N VAL A 54 -8.76 9.75 -0.90
CA VAL A 54 -9.49 10.99 -1.14
C VAL A 54 -8.68 11.88 -2.05
N GLN A 55 -9.23 12.22 -3.20
CA GLN A 55 -8.52 13.04 -4.18
C GLN A 55 -8.45 14.49 -3.74
N GLN A 56 -7.24 14.99 -3.57
CA GLN A 56 -6.95 16.37 -3.23
C GLN A 56 -5.90 16.91 -4.18
N LEU A 57 -6.22 17.99 -4.86
CA LEU A 57 -5.36 18.50 -5.94
C LEU A 57 -4.32 19.52 -5.46
N GLU A 58 -4.13 19.69 -4.17
CA GLU A 58 -3.10 20.56 -3.64
C GLU A 58 -1.73 19.94 -3.90
N THR A 59 -1.01 20.48 -4.88
CA THR A 59 0.18 19.86 -5.44
C THR A 59 1.46 20.19 -4.70
N MET A 60 1.44 21.10 -3.74
CA MET A 60 2.64 21.55 -3.03
C MET A 60 3.04 20.66 -1.87
N LEU A 61 2.21 19.69 -1.51
CA LEU A 61 2.49 18.79 -0.39
C LEU A 61 3.39 17.64 -0.82
N LYS A 62 4.41 17.35 -0.01
CA LYS A 62 5.23 16.15 -0.18
C LYS A 62 4.55 15.02 0.58
N ARG A 63 3.61 14.37 -0.08
CA ARG A 63 2.84 13.28 0.53
C ARG A 63 3.76 12.13 0.91
N GLY A 64 3.37 11.43 1.96
CA GLY A 64 4.08 10.22 2.42
C GLY A 64 5.41 10.45 3.09
N ARG A 65 5.90 11.67 3.16
CA ARG A 65 7.19 11.96 3.77
C ARG A 65 7.17 11.63 5.27
N GLY A 66 8.12 10.79 5.69
CA GLY A 66 8.26 10.43 7.09
C GLY A 66 7.28 9.37 7.57
N VAL A 67 6.45 8.81 6.68
CA VAL A 67 5.49 7.77 7.04
C VAL A 67 5.77 6.54 6.19
N HIS A 68 5.90 5.39 6.86
CA HIS A 68 6.05 4.09 6.18
C HIS A 68 4.95 3.17 6.67
N PHE A 69 4.27 2.51 5.75
CA PHE A 69 3.28 1.49 6.09
C PHE A 69 3.95 0.13 6.00
N VAL A 70 3.96 -0.60 7.10
CA VAL A 70 4.53 -1.96 7.13
C VAL A 70 3.36 -2.94 7.11
N LEU A 71 3.25 -3.68 6.03
CA LEU A 71 2.12 -4.56 5.76
C LEU A 71 2.60 -6.00 5.67
N GLY A 72 1.93 -6.91 6.37
CA GLY A 72 2.22 -8.32 6.30
C GLY A 72 1.70 -8.93 5.00
N VAL A 73 2.47 -9.83 4.40
CA VAL A 73 2.06 -10.60 3.22
C VAL A 73 2.42 -12.06 3.41
N GLU A 74 1.69 -12.94 2.74
CA GLU A 74 1.94 -14.39 2.83
C GLU A 74 3.15 -14.82 2.01
N ASP A 75 3.32 -14.24 0.81
CA ASP A 75 4.39 -14.62 -0.12
C ASP A 75 4.95 -13.37 -0.78
N VAL A 76 6.03 -12.86 -0.22
CA VAL A 76 6.63 -11.62 -0.70
C VAL A 76 7.30 -11.81 -2.07
N ASN A 77 7.78 -13.01 -2.39
CA ASN A 77 8.36 -13.28 -3.70
C ASN A 77 7.30 -13.22 -4.80
N ALA A 78 6.12 -13.75 -4.54
CA ALA A 78 5.00 -13.69 -5.49
C ALA A 78 4.53 -12.25 -5.69
N LEU A 79 4.44 -11.48 -4.60
CA LEU A 79 4.08 -10.06 -4.70
C LEU A 79 5.13 -9.27 -5.48
N PHE A 80 6.41 -9.53 -5.22
CA PHE A 80 7.49 -8.88 -5.95
C PHE A 80 7.35 -9.13 -7.45
N ALA A 81 7.13 -10.37 -7.87
CA ALA A 81 7.00 -10.72 -9.28
C ALA A 81 5.84 -9.96 -9.94
N LYS A 82 4.71 -9.84 -9.23
CA LYS A 82 3.55 -9.11 -9.73
C LYS A 82 3.83 -7.62 -9.89
N ILE A 83 4.47 -7.01 -8.92
CA ILE A 83 4.79 -5.58 -8.96
C ILE A 83 5.86 -5.31 -10.01
N PHE A 84 6.91 -6.13 -10.07
CA PHE A 84 8.02 -5.97 -11.00
C PHE A 84 7.56 -6.01 -12.46
N ALA A 85 6.52 -6.79 -12.76
CA ALA A 85 5.97 -6.87 -14.11
C ALA A 85 5.38 -5.54 -14.59
N VAL A 86 4.96 -4.67 -13.66
CA VAL A 86 4.38 -3.36 -13.96
C VAL A 86 5.40 -2.24 -13.76
N ASP A 87 6.23 -2.35 -12.72
CA ASP A 87 7.22 -1.33 -12.37
C ASP A 87 8.53 -2.03 -11.99
N ASN A 88 9.48 -2.01 -12.90
CA ASN A 88 10.75 -2.72 -12.73
C ASN A 88 11.75 -1.96 -11.83
N ARG A 89 11.33 -0.86 -11.21
CA ARG A 89 12.19 -0.12 -10.28
C ARG A 89 12.22 -0.72 -8.89
N VAL A 90 11.28 -1.62 -8.58
CA VAL A 90 11.28 -2.29 -7.27
C VAL A 90 12.46 -3.25 -7.16
N SER A 91 13.15 -3.22 -6.02
CA SER A 91 14.28 -4.11 -5.76
C SER A 91 13.81 -5.49 -5.31
N PRO A 92 14.58 -6.55 -5.61
CA PRO A 92 14.21 -7.90 -5.16
C PRO A 92 14.07 -8.01 -3.65
N PRO A 93 13.31 -8.99 -3.16
CA PRO A 93 13.16 -9.22 -1.72
C PRO A 93 14.49 -9.47 -1.03
N ARG A 94 14.61 -8.97 0.19
CA ARG A 94 15.80 -9.14 1.04
C ARG A 94 15.40 -9.73 2.38
N ASP A 95 16.26 -10.63 2.86
CA ASP A 95 16.14 -11.19 4.20
C ASP A 95 16.84 -10.28 5.21
N GLU A 96 16.18 -10.06 6.34
CA GLU A 96 16.73 -9.28 7.43
C GLU A 96 16.98 -10.16 8.66
N GLY A 97 17.93 -9.75 9.49
CA GLY A 97 18.31 -10.52 10.66
C GLY A 97 17.22 -10.66 11.70
N TRP A 98 16.17 -9.84 11.63
CA TRP A 98 15.02 -9.92 12.53
C TRP A 98 13.96 -10.94 12.10
N GLY A 99 14.24 -11.74 11.08
CA GLY A 99 13.40 -12.88 10.71
C GLY A 99 12.44 -12.65 9.56
N GLY A 100 12.39 -11.47 9.01
CA GLY A 100 11.49 -11.13 7.91
C GLY A 100 12.18 -11.07 6.56
N ARG A 101 11.40 -11.25 5.51
CA ARG A 101 11.81 -10.95 4.13
C ARG A 101 10.90 -9.86 3.62
N PHE A 102 11.46 -8.83 2.99
CA PHE A 102 10.66 -7.66 2.64
C PHE A 102 11.00 -7.08 1.27
N ILE A 103 10.03 -6.35 0.73
CA ILE A 103 10.23 -5.40 -0.37
C ILE A 103 9.69 -4.03 0.04
N SER A 104 10.23 -2.98 -0.58
CA SER A 104 9.78 -1.61 -0.35
C SER A 104 9.29 -1.02 -1.67
N VAL A 105 8.10 -0.44 -1.65
CA VAL A 105 7.45 0.07 -2.86
C VAL A 105 6.88 1.46 -2.55
N LEU A 106 6.97 2.37 -3.52
CA LEU A 106 6.29 3.65 -3.44
C LEU A 106 4.97 3.56 -4.20
N ASP A 107 3.90 4.06 -3.59
CA ASP A 107 2.63 4.20 -4.30
C ASP A 107 2.66 5.41 -5.24
N PRO A 108 1.59 5.69 -6.02
CA PRO A 108 1.59 6.81 -6.96
C PRO A 108 1.83 8.19 -6.33
N ASP A 109 1.57 8.34 -5.03
CA ASP A 109 1.76 9.61 -4.31
C ASP A 109 3.00 9.60 -3.42
N ASN A 110 3.89 8.62 -3.60
CA ASN A 110 5.13 8.47 -2.85
C ASN A 110 4.93 8.09 -1.38
N TYR A 111 3.79 7.51 -1.04
CA TYR A 111 3.66 6.81 0.24
C TYR A 111 4.48 5.53 0.15
N ARG A 112 5.32 5.29 1.17
CA ARG A 112 6.18 4.10 1.19
C ARG A 112 5.46 2.94 1.85
N LEU A 113 5.36 1.83 1.12
CA LEU A 113 4.83 0.58 1.63
C LEU A 113 5.95 -0.43 1.74
N VAL A 114 6.09 -1.03 2.91
CA VAL A 114 7.05 -2.11 3.17
C VAL A 114 6.24 -3.38 3.36
N PHE A 115 6.39 -4.33 2.44
CA PHE A 115 5.68 -5.61 2.50
C PHE A 115 6.60 -6.64 3.12
N VAL A 116 6.15 -7.28 4.19
CA VAL A 116 6.98 -8.19 4.99
C VAL A 116 6.32 -9.56 5.06
N GLU A 117 7.08 -10.57 4.68
CA GLU A 117 6.74 -11.97 4.98
C GLU A 117 7.50 -12.33 6.26
N TRP A 118 6.77 -12.39 7.37
CA TRP A 118 7.36 -12.64 8.68
C TRP A 118 7.85 -14.08 8.78
N ASN A 119 8.99 -14.27 9.40
CA ASN A 119 9.60 -15.57 9.64
C ASN A 119 10.00 -16.34 8.37
N ALA A 120 10.08 -15.64 7.22
CA ALA A 120 10.44 -16.28 5.95
C ALA A 120 11.81 -16.94 5.99
N ASN A 121 12.75 -16.41 6.78
CA ASN A 121 14.13 -16.88 6.88
C ASN A 121 14.44 -17.54 8.23
N GLN A 122 13.42 -17.89 9.00
CA GLN A 122 13.62 -18.57 10.28
C GLN A 122 13.51 -20.08 10.11
N PRO A 123 14.32 -20.87 10.82
CA PRO A 123 14.17 -22.33 10.82
C PRO A 123 12.81 -22.70 11.42
N LYS A 124 12.19 -23.69 10.85
CA LYS A 124 10.92 -24.21 11.32
C LYS A 124 11.12 -25.36 12.29
#